data_20e0d7f95ec509c1e9b34ae0ec2ddb81
#
_entry.id   20e0d7f95ec509c1e9b34ae0ec2ddb81
#
_cell.length_a   1.000
_cell.length_b   1.000
_cell.length_c   1.000
_cell.angle_alpha   90.00
_cell.angle_beta   90.00
_cell.angle_gamma   90.00
#
_symmetry.space_group_name_H-M   'P 1'
#
loop_
_entity.id
_entity.type
_entity.pdbx_description
1 polymer ?
#
loop_
_entity_poly.entity_id
_entity_poly.type
_entity_poly.pdbx_seq_one_letter_code
_entity_poly.pdbx_strand_id
1 'polypeptide(L)'
;PPKAWSKCVYEIEYEKLAYIYDFTSLEYMSLEFDGLTPSDARTAYYLDNVLVKDTEEKREPTPIVLGEGEVCDFEADYQRYLLYVTGYGAYTPYVPEITVNTDPSFVSSGEKSLKLHIPHGTENESCYVRIMFCEALIEKLDFASLGEGYDIVFDLYNDSDSAFHIESDVRSENKFYAVAHTPTPKKWVECRLSLAEAAAKNPAKEGEPSFLSLINSYEITYGNFAGSSAADDKDIYIDNIRLEHRSN
;
A
#
# COMPACT_ATOMS: atom_id res chain seq x y z
N PRO A 1 -26.12 -21.90 -6.71
CA PRO A 1 -26.40 -23.30 -7.08
C PRO A 1 -26.47 -23.45 -8.60
N PRO A 2 -26.01 -24.57 -9.18
CA PRO A 2 -26.07 -24.80 -10.62
C PRO A 2 -27.49 -24.66 -11.16
N LYS A 3 -27.65 -23.97 -12.29
CA LYS A 3 -28.94 -23.80 -12.99
C LYS A 3 -30.02 -23.05 -12.16
N ALA A 4 -29.58 -22.15 -11.29
CA ALA A 4 -30.49 -21.31 -10.54
C ALA A 4 -30.01 -19.83 -10.61
N TRP A 5 -30.96 -18.91 -10.56
CA TRP A 5 -30.64 -17.50 -10.41
C TRP A 5 -30.23 -17.20 -8.96
N SER A 6 -29.15 -16.48 -8.81
CA SER A 6 -28.69 -15.96 -7.52
C SER A 6 -28.58 -14.46 -7.60
N LYS A 7 -29.06 -13.78 -6.57
CA LYS A 7 -28.84 -12.34 -6.43
C LYS A 7 -27.49 -12.10 -5.80
N CYS A 8 -26.62 -11.40 -6.51
CA CYS A 8 -25.36 -10.91 -5.97
C CYS A 8 -25.53 -9.41 -5.67
N VAL A 9 -25.10 -8.99 -4.50
CA VAL A 9 -25.03 -7.59 -4.11
C VAL A 9 -23.61 -7.29 -3.71
N TYR A 10 -23.03 -6.30 -4.35
CA TYR A 10 -21.74 -5.74 -3.96
C TYR A 10 -22.01 -4.33 -3.41
N GLU A 11 -21.65 -4.10 -2.18
CA GLU A 11 -21.78 -2.81 -1.52
C GLU A 11 -20.44 -2.07 -1.59
N ILE A 12 -20.47 -0.85 -2.13
CA ILE A 12 -19.31 0.01 -2.19
C ILE A 12 -19.30 0.86 -0.91
N GLU A 13 -18.33 0.59 -0.05
CA GLU A 13 -18.11 1.39 1.17
C GLU A 13 -17.42 2.71 0.81
N TYR A 14 -18.21 3.67 0.34
CA TYR A 14 -17.71 4.95 -0.19
C TYR A 14 -16.77 5.66 0.78
N GLU A 15 -17.11 5.75 2.06
CA GLU A 15 -16.31 6.43 3.08
C GLU A 15 -14.89 5.85 3.24
N LYS A 16 -14.68 4.60 2.82
CA LYS A 16 -13.39 3.92 2.90
C LYS A 16 -12.62 4.01 1.60
N LEU A 17 -13.30 3.86 0.49
CA LEU A 17 -12.67 3.79 -0.82
C LEU A 17 -12.43 5.17 -1.45
N ALA A 18 -13.10 6.23 -0.97
CA ALA A 18 -12.95 7.59 -1.48
C ALA A 18 -11.55 8.19 -1.28
N TYR A 19 -10.70 7.60 -0.43
CA TYR A 19 -9.29 7.99 -0.33
C TYR A 19 -8.43 7.50 -1.50
N ILE A 20 -8.89 6.44 -2.19
CA ILE A 20 -8.13 5.74 -3.22
C ILE A 20 -8.70 6.01 -4.61
N TYR A 21 -10.03 6.18 -4.71
CA TYR A 21 -10.74 6.26 -5.97
C TYR A 21 -11.59 7.52 -6.09
N ASP A 22 -11.53 8.16 -7.26
CA ASP A 22 -12.47 9.20 -7.64
C ASP A 22 -13.76 8.56 -8.21
N PHE A 23 -14.81 8.47 -7.40
CA PHE A 23 -16.09 7.94 -7.82
C PHE A 23 -16.92 8.90 -8.70
N THR A 24 -16.44 10.13 -8.94
CA THR A 24 -17.11 11.07 -9.84
C THR A 24 -16.84 10.74 -11.32
N SER A 25 -15.81 9.93 -11.58
CA SER A 25 -15.35 9.59 -12.93
C SER A 25 -15.19 8.09 -13.17
N LEU A 26 -16.11 7.25 -12.68
CA LEU A 26 -16.11 5.82 -12.95
C LEU A 26 -16.27 5.54 -14.46
N GLU A 27 -15.22 5.05 -15.12
CA GLU A 27 -15.22 4.75 -16.53
C GLU A 27 -15.77 3.36 -16.86
N TYR A 28 -15.54 2.37 -15.99
CA TYR A 28 -16.02 0.99 -16.19
C TYR A 28 -16.14 0.21 -14.89
N MET A 29 -16.94 -0.84 -14.94
CA MET A 29 -17.04 -1.87 -13.93
C MET A 29 -16.78 -3.22 -14.59
N SER A 30 -15.89 -4.03 -14.04
CA SER A 30 -15.62 -5.39 -14.50
C SER A 30 -16.18 -6.43 -13.54
N LEU A 31 -16.61 -7.56 -14.09
CA LEU A 31 -16.94 -8.77 -13.35
C LEU A 31 -15.94 -9.85 -13.75
N GLU A 32 -15.13 -10.29 -12.80
CA GLU A 32 -14.12 -11.30 -13.02
C GLU A 32 -14.55 -12.64 -12.40
N PHE A 33 -14.28 -13.73 -13.09
CA PHE A 33 -14.60 -15.07 -12.65
C PHE A 33 -13.30 -15.84 -12.46
N ASP A 34 -12.83 -15.90 -11.21
CA ASP A 34 -11.63 -16.63 -10.84
C ASP A 34 -11.90 -18.13 -10.59
N GLY A 35 -10.85 -18.94 -10.70
CA GLY A 35 -10.90 -20.36 -10.37
C GLY A 35 -11.63 -21.24 -11.41
N LEU A 36 -11.90 -20.69 -12.59
CA LEU A 36 -12.42 -21.47 -13.70
C LEU A 36 -11.30 -22.32 -14.32
N THR A 37 -11.19 -23.57 -13.91
CA THR A 37 -10.32 -24.51 -14.62
C THR A 37 -10.87 -24.73 -16.03
N PRO A 38 -10.03 -24.72 -17.08
CA PRO A 38 -10.43 -25.14 -18.41
C PRO A 38 -10.86 -26.62 -18.34
N SER A 39 -12.12 -26.87 -18.12
CA SER A 39 -12.70 -28.20 -18.32
C SER A 39 -13.30 -28.23 -19.72
N ASP A 40 -13.34 -29.39 -20.34
CA ASP A 40 -13.99 -29.60 -21.65
C ASP A 40 -15.51 -29.30 -21.64
N ALA A 41 -16.06 -28.98 -20.48
CA ALA A 41 -17.45 -28.59 -20.32
C ALA A 41 -17.62 -27.09 -20.57
N ARG A 42 -18.43 -26.73 -21.55
CA ARG A 42 -18.85 -25.34 -21.79
C ARG A 42 -19.70 -24.87 -20.61
N THR A 43 -19.21 -23.92 -19.86
CA THR A 43 -19.95 -23.25 -18.80
C THR A 43 -20.42 -21.88 -19.29
N ALA A 44 -21.71 -21.63 -19.19
CA ALA A 44 -22.29 -20.33 -19.54
C ALA A 44 -22.83 -19.66 -18.26
N TYR A 45 -22.50 -18.39 -18.09
CA TYR A 45 -23.03 -17.53 -17.05
C TYR A 45 -23.96 -16.53 -17.70
N TYR A 46 -25.08 -16.29 -17.07
CA TYR A 46 -26.08 -15.32 -17.51
C TYR A 46 -26.18 -14.23 -16.47
N LEU A 47 -26.12 -12.98 -16.92
CA LEU A 47 -26.33 -11.80 -16.10
C LEU A 47 -27.63 -11.14 -16.52
N ASP A 48 -28.42 -10.74 -15.56
CA ASP A 48 -29.67 -10.01 -15.78
C ASP A 48 -29.86 -8.98 -14.66
N ASN A 49 -30.56 -7.89 -14.98
CA ASN A 49 -30.90 -6.85 -14.03
C ASN A 49 -29.69 -6.27 -13.25
N VAL A 50 -28.62 -5.94 -13.95
CA VAL A 50 -27.50 -5.23 -13.32
C VAL A 50 -27.96 -3.82 -12.99
N LEU A 51 -28.03 -3.50 -11.71
CA LEU A 51 -28.51 -2.24 -11.19
C LEU A 51 -27.47 -1.62 -10.27
N VAL A 52 -27.14 -0.35 -10.49
CA VAL A 52 -26.46 0.49 -9.51
C VAL A 52 -27.54 1.24 -8.74
N LYS A 53 -27.52 1.10 -7.43
CA LYS A 53 -28.44 1.83 -6.55
C LYS A 53 -27.65 2.74 -5.64
N ASP A 54 -28.02 3.99 -5.60
CA ASP A 54 -27.57 4.89 -4.56
C ASP A 54 -28.21 4.47 -3.23
N THR A 55 -27.41 4.30 -2.19
CA THR A 55 -27.90 4.16 -0.84
C THR A 55 -28.11 5.56 -0.28
N GLU A 56 -29.25 5.82 0.32
CA GLU A 56 -29.63 7.17 0.80
C GLU A 56 -28.65 7.77 1.84
N GLU A 57 -27.77 6.96 2.38
CA GLU A 57 -26.81 7.36 3.42
C GLU A 57 -25.40 7.51 2.80
N LYS A 58 -25.12 8.72 2.31
CA LYS A 58 -23.74 9.09 1.91
C LYS A 58 -22.98 9.50 3.15
N ARG A 59 -21.98 8.71 3.50
CA ARG A 59 -21.01 9.08 4.54
C ARG A 59 -19.78 9.65 3.84
N GLU A 60 -19.51 10.92 4.11
CA GLU A 60 -18.28 11.53 3.64
C GLU A 60 -17.07 10.85 4.31
N PRO A 61 -15.95 10.68 3.60
CA PRO A 61 -14.74 10.13 4.18
C PRO A 61 -14.26 11.00 5.34
N THR A 62 -13.73 10.37 6.38
CA THR A 62 -13.14 11.09 7.51
C THR A 62 -11.98 11.95 6.99
N PRO A 63 -11.93 13.25 7.29
CA PRO A 63 -10.83 14.10 6.87
C PRO A 63 -9.48 13.57 7.35
N ILE A 64 -8.47 13.58 6.49
CA ILE A 64 -7.10 13.22 6.87
C ILE A 64 -6.56 14.31 7.79
N VAL A 65 -6.23 13.93 9.01
CA VAL A 65 -5.62 14.80 10.02
C VAL A 65 -4.23 14.25 10.30
N LEU A 66 -3.20 15.04 10.01
CA LEU A 66 -1.82 14.72 10.35
C LEU A 66 -1.50 15.39 11.69
N GLY A 67 -0.93 14.63 12.62
CA GLY A 67 -0.31 15.17 13.84
C GLY A 67 0.97 15.95 13.52
N GLU A 68 1.58 16.55 14.53
CA GLU A 68 2.88 17.22 14.36
C GLU A 68 3.96 16.14 14.14
N GLY A 69 4.40 16.00 12.88
CA GLY A 69 5.35 14.97 12.47
C GLY A 69 4.76 13.58 12.26
N GLU A 70 3.51 13.33 12.64
CA GLU A 70 2.85 12.04 12.49
C GLU A 70 2.17 11.97 11.11
N VAL A 71 2.33 10.84 10.45
CA VAL A 71 1.68 10.56 9.16
C VAL A 71 0.62 9.48 9.32
N CYS A 72 0.98 8.34 9.91
CA CYS A 72 0.08 7.22 10.08
C CYS A 72 0.58 6.30 11.21
N ASP A 73 -0.13 6.29 12.33
CA ASP A 73 0.14 5.43 13.50
C ASP A 73 -0.86 4.27 13.63
N PHE A 74 -1.84 4.20 12.70
CA PHE A 74 -2.90 3.19 12.63
C PHE A 74 -3.89 3.17 13.80
N GLU A 75 -3.82 4.11 14.73
CA GLU A 75 -4.73 4.20 15.87
C GLU A 75 -6.16 4.57 15.46
N ALA A 76 -6.30 5.42 14.45
CA ALA A 76 -7.59 5.77 13.88
C ALA A 76 -7.98 4.79 12.76
N ASP A 77 -9.21 4.28 12.80
CA ASP A 77 -9.68 3.23 11.87
C ASP A 77 -9.59 3.63 10.39
N TYR A 78 -9.74 4.91 10.06
CA TYR A 78 -9.63 5.38 8.68
C TYR A 78 -8.21 5.30 8.10
N GLN A 79 -7.17 5.37 8.94
CA GLN A 79 -5.78 5.40 8.50
C GLN A 79 -5.39 4.13 7.71
N ARG A 80 -6.04 3.00 8.00
CA ARG A 80 -5.88 1.77 7.22
C ARG A 80 -6.18 1.97 5.73
N TYR A 81 -7.09 2.87 5.38
CA TYR A 81 -7.52 3.13 4.01
C TYR A 81 -6.67 4.19 3.29
N LEU A 82 -5.72 4.79 3.99
CA LEU A 82 -4.73 5.69 3.39
C LEU A 82 -3.62 4.94 2.65
N LEU A 83 -3.54 3.62 2.86
CA LEU A 83 -2.60 2.74 2.20
C LEU A 83 -3.34 1.64 1.45
N TYR A 84 -2.84 1.30 0.27
CA TYR A 84 -3.35 0.18 -0.51
C TYR A 84 -2.21 -0.67 -1.05
N VAL A 85 -2.52 -1.93 -1.37
CA VAL A 85 -1.54 -2.88 -1.87
C VAL A 85 -1.73 -3.10 -3.35
N THR A 86 -0.62 -3.11 -4.06
CA THR A 86 -0.54 -3.63 -5.42
C THR A 86 0.50 -4.72 -5.48
N GLY A 87 0.25 -5.75 -6.31
CA GLY A 87 1.20 -6.84 -6.56
C GLY A 87 1.45 -6.99 -8.04
N TYR A 88 2.68 -7.31 -8.39
CA TYR A 88 3.08 -7.64 -9.76
C TYR A 88 3.77 -9.00 -9.77
N GLY A 89 3.47 -9.81 -10.78
CA GLY A 89 4.07 -11.11 -10.96
C GLY A 89 3.12 -12.25 -10.65
N ALA A 90 3.65 -13.43 -10.41
CA ALA A 90 2.96 -14.71 -10.31
C ALA A 90 2.08 -14.91 -9.07
N TYR A 91 1.68 -13.87 -8.41
CA TYR A 91 0.78 -13.96 -7.25
C TYR A 91 -0.69 -14.25 -7.61
N THR A 92 -0.99 -14.59 -8.83
CA THR A 92 -2.29 -15.17 -9.12
C THR A 92 -2.24 -16.69 -8.84
N PRO A 93 -2.97 -17.19 -7.83
CA PRO A 93 -4.19 -16.63 -7.24
C PRO A 93 -4.02 -15.96 -5.85
N TYR A 94 -2.81 -15.68 -5.40
CA TYR A 94 -2.54 -15.21 -4.04
C TYR A 94 -2.43 -13.69 -4.01
N VAL A 95 -3.37 -13.03 -3.37
CA VAL A 95 -3.38 -11.57 -3.21
C VAL A 95 -2.82 -11.23 -1.83
N PRO A 96 -1.79 -10.36 -1.75
CA PRO A 96 -1.33 -9.84 -0.47
C PRO A 96 -2.45 -9.08 0.24
N GLU A 97 -2.53 -9.26 1.56
CA GLU A 97 -3.57 -8.62 2.36
C GLU A 97 -2.99 -7.65 3.36
N ILE A 98 -3.60 -6.49 3.48
CA ILE A 98 -3.34 -5.54 4.56
C ILE A 98 -4.49 -5.58 5.57
N THR A 99 -4.15 -5.73 6.84
CA THR A 99 -5.10 -5.69 7.95
C THR A 99 -4.55 -4.86 9.10
N VAL A 100 -5.44 -4.35 9.95
CA VAL A 100 -5.03 -3.74 11.21
C VAL A 100 -4.73 -4.84 12.20
N ASN A 101 -3.54 -4.80 12.80
CA ASN A 101 -3.12 -5.68 13.87
C ASN A 101 -3.37 -5.03 15.23
N THR A 102 -3.85 -5.80 16.19
CA THR A 102 -4.07 -5.39 17.60
C THR A 102 -3.35 -6.30 18.60
N ASP A 103 -2.51 -7.23 18.12
CA ASP A 103 -1.65 -8.02 19.00
C ASP A 103 -0.47 -7.15 19.46
N PRO A 104 -0.35 -6.87 20.76
CA PRO A 104 0.69 -5.98 21.27
C PRO A 104 2.12 -6.50 21.04
N SER A 105 2.29 -7.77 20.71
CA SER A 105 3.60 -8.34 20.35
C SER A 105 4.14 -7.75 19.03
N PHE A 106 3.25 -7.20 18.21
CA PHE A 106 3.54 -6.66 16.88
C PHE A 106 3.08 -5.20 16.74
N VAL A 107 3.21 -4.43 17.81
CA VAL A 107 2.97 -2.98 17.84
C VAL A 107 4.25 -2.31 18.35
N SER A 108 4.75 -1.29 17.65
CA SER A 108 5.92 -0.53 18.07
C SER A 108 5.55 0.66 18.93
N SER A 109 4.38 1.24 18.67
CA SER A 109 3.84 2.42 19.37
C SER A 109 2.33 2.36 19.43
N GLY A 110 1.72 2.81 20.52
CA GLY A 110 0.27 2.81 20.66
C GLY A 110 -0.33 1.42 20.88
N GLU A 111 -1.47 1.15 20.25
CA GLU A 111 -2.26 -0.07 20.42
C GLU A 111 -2.43 -0.88 19.13
N LYS A 112 -2.10 -0.28 17.96
CA LYS A 112 -2.33 -0.88 16.64
C LYS A 112 -1.09 -0.77 15.75
N SER A 113 -1.02 -1.64 14.76
CA SER A 113 -0.06 -1.56 13.65
C SER A 113 -0.72 -2.05 12.36
N LEU A 114 -0.07 -1.85 11.22
CA LEU A 114 -0.47 -2.43 9.95
C LEU A 114 0.20 -3.79 9.76
N LYS A 115 -0.58 -4.84 9.53
CA LYS A 115 -0.08 -6.15 9.12
C LYS A 115 -0.20 -6.30 7.61
N LEU A 116 0.91 -6.65 6.96
CA LEU A 116 0.95 -7.11 5.58
C LEU A 116 1.19 -8.62 5.57
N HIS A 117 0.22 -9.39 5.10
CA HIS A 117 0.39 -10.81 4.83
C HIS A 117 0.80 -11.00 3.36
N ILE A 118 1.95 -11.65 3.15
CA ILE A 118 2.50 -11.96 1.82
C ILE A 118 2.46 -13.47 1.68
N PRO A 119 1.56 -14.03 0.87
CA PRO A 119 1.49 -15.46 0.64
C PRO A 119 2.72 -15.95 -0.12
N HIS A 120 3.08 -17.22 0.06
CA HIS A 120 4.20 -17.83 -0.66
C HIS A 120 3.97 -17.78 -2.18
N GLY A 121 5.05 -17.55 -2.91
CA GLY A 121 5.09 -17.63 -4.38
C GLY A 121 5.76 -18.90 -4.86
N THR A 122 5.74 -19.14 -6.16
CA THR A 122 6.51 -20.21 -6.78
C THR A 122 8.00 -19.86 -6.87
N GLU A 123 8.90 -20.80 -6.67
CA GLU A 123 10.35 -20.61 -6.49
C GLU A 123 11.08 -19.85 -7.60
N ASN A 124 10.46 -19.64 -8.76
CA ASN A 124 11.13 -19.10 -9.95
C ASN A 124 10.58 -17.76 -10.44
N GLU A 125 9.68 -17.13 -9.71
CA GLU A 125 9.01 -15.93 -10.18
C GLU A 125 9.41 -14.72 -9.34
N SER A 126 9.92 -13.70 -10.01
CA SER A 126 10.12 -12.40 -9.38
C SER A 126 8.76 -11.77 -9.10
N CYS A 127 8.47 -11.62 -7.85
CA CYS A 127 7.25 -10.97 -7.40
C CYS A 127 7.59 -9.87 -6.43
N TYR A 128 6.84 -8.80 -6.49
CA TYR A 128 6.94 -7.74 -5.50
C TYR A 128 5.55 -7.24 -5.12
N VAL A 129 5.48 -6.85 -3.87
CA VAL A 129 4.29 -6.27 -3.25
C VAL A 129 4.63 -4.84 -2.90
N ARG A 130 3.79 -3.91 -3.31
CA ARG A 130 3.92 -2.50 -2.96
C ARG A 130 2.80 -2.09 -2.04
N ILE A 131 3.16 -1.47 -0.94
CA ILE A 131 2.26 -0.68 -0.12
C ILE A 131 2.41 0.76 -0.61
N MET A 132 1.33 1.33 -1.12
CA MET A 132 1.31 2.66 -1.68
C MET A 132 0.46 3.59 -0.83
N PHE A 133 0.91 4.81 -0.66
CA PHE A 133 0.08 5.86 -0.09
C PHE A 133 -0.96 6.30 -1.10
N CYS A 134 -2.18 6.54 -0.64
CA CYS A 134 -3.23 7.09 -1.49
C CYS A 134 -2.91 8.53 -1.91
N GLU A 135 -3.47 8.96 -3.04
CA GLU A 135 -3.24 10.30 -3.59
C GLU A 135 -3.58 11.40 -2.59
N ALA A 136 -4.71 11.29 -1.89
CA ALA A 136 -5.12 12.26 -0.89
C ALA A 136 -4.12 12.42 0.26
N LEU A 137 -3.41 11.34 0.66
CA LEU A 137 -2.34 11.43 1.65
C LEU A 137 -1.09 12.08 1.07
N ILE A 138 -0.72 11.76 -0.16
CA ILE A 138 0.42 12.39 -0.86
C ILE A 138 0.21 13.89 -1.00
N GLU A 139 -0.97 14.33 -1.42
CA GLU A 139 -1.32 15.75 -1.50
C GLU A 139 -1.26 16.45 -0.14
N LYS A 140 -1.73 15.76 0.91
CA LYS A 140 -1.73 16.29 2.27
C LYS A 140 -0.33 16.45 2.85
N LEU A 141 0.61 15.57 2.48
CA LEU A 141 2.00 15.64 2.91
C LEU A 141 2.75 16.83 2.31
N ASP A 142 2.39 17.27 1.09
CA ASP A 142 3.01 18.41 0.40
C ASP A 142 4.55 18.43 0.51
N PHE A 143 5.19 17.48 -0.15
CA PHE A 143 6.65 17.33 -0.13
C PHE A 143 7.42 18.58 -0.55
N ALA A 144 6.81 19.44 -1.36
CA ALA A 144 7.40 20.72 -1.74
C ALA A 144 7.56 21.67 -0.53
N SER A 145 6.53 21.74 0.31
CA SER A 145 6.54 22.56 1.53
C SER A 145 7.40 21.97 2.63
N LEU A 146 7.46 20.63 2.75
CA LEU A 146 8.36 19.96 3.69
C LEU A 146 9.83 20.26 3.36
N GLY A 147 10.19 20.18 2.07
CA GLY A 147 11.55 20.43 1.62
C GLY A 147 12.56 19.39 2.12
N GLU A 148 13.84 19.74 2.06
CA GLU A 148 14.97 18.84 2.38
C GLU A 148 15.20 18.66 3.89
N GLY A 149 14.47 19.39 4.72
CA GLY A 149 14.63 19.37 6.18
C GLY A 149 14.08 18.13 6.88
N TYR A 150 13.41 17.24 6.16
CA TYR A 150 12.70 16.11 6.74
C TYR A 150 13.15 14.77 6.17
N ASP A 151 12.99 13.75 6.99
CA ASP A 151 13.04 12.33 6.62
C ASP A 151 11.65 11.71 6.81
N ILE A 152 11.29 10.74 5.95
CA ILE A 152 10.15 9.85 6.20
C ILE A 152 10.68 8.66 6.97
N VAL A 153 10.08 8.36 8.11
CA VAL A 153 10.53 7.30 9.01
C VAL A 153 9.35 6.38 9.32
N PHE A 154 9.60 5.10 9.42
CA PHE A 154 8.61 4.11 9.85
C PHE A 154 9.29 2.96 10.59
N ASP A 155 8.54 2.32 11.45
CA ASP A 155 8.98 1.13 12.15
C ASP A 155 8.50 -0.11 11.41
N LEU A 156 9.41 -1.07 11.23
CA LEU A 156 9.19 -2.31 10.49
C LEU A 156 9.54 -3.52 11.33
N TYR A 157 8.63 -4.48 11.45
CA TYR A 157 8.88 -5.76 12.08
C TYR A 157 8.81 -6.90 11.05
N ASN A 158 9.85 -7.72 11.04
CA ASN A 158 9.94 -8.91 10.22
C ASN A 158 9.59 -10.15 11.05
N ASP A 159 8.41 -10.74 10.82
CA ASP A 159 7.99 -11.95 11.53
C ASP A 159 8.46 -13.26 10.88
N SER A 160 9.35 -13.20 9.91
CA SER A 160 9.99 -14.39 9.35
C SER A 160 11.28 -14.76 10.09
N ASP A 161 11.80 -15.95 9.85
CA ASP A 161 13.05 -16.43 10.43
C ASP A 161 14.30 -16.02 9.63
N SER A 162 14.10 -15.33 8.51
CA SER A 162 15.18 -14.87 7.63
C SER A 162 15.07 -13.38 7.33
N ALA A 163 16.21 -12.73 7.09
CA ALA A 163 16.22 -11.37 6.58
C ALA A 163 15.70 -11.37 5.14
N PHE A 164 15.04 -10.28 4.77
CA PHE A 164 14.58 -10.04 3.40
C PHE A 164 14.85 -8.58 3.02
N HIS A 165 14.62 -8.27 1.76
CA HIS A 165 14.82 -6.94 1.23
C HIS A 165 13.50 -6.19 1.16
N ILE A 166 13.49 -4.96 1.66
CA ILE A 166 12.41 -3.98 1.50
C ILE A 166 13.04 -2.69 0.98
N GLU A 167 12.35 -2.01 0.10
CA GLU A 167 12.69 -0.65 -0.32
C GLU A 167 11.57 0.30 0.10
N SER A 168 11.95 1.49 0.54
CA SER A 168 11.04 2.63 0.57
C SER A 168 11.47 3.62 -0.51
N ASP A 169 10.52 4.15 -1.26
CA ASP A 169 10.83 5.04 -2.35
C ASP A 169 9.81 6.16 -2.55
N VAL A 170 10.29 7.29 -3.06
CA VAL A 170 9.49 8.42 -3.53
C VAL A 170 9.65 8.54 -5.03
N ARG A 171 8.54 8.79 -5.73
CA ARG A 171 8.50 8.82 -7.20
C ARG A 171 7.81 10.05 -7.75
N SER A 172 8.22 10.41 -8.95
CA SER A 172 7.51 11.25 -9.90
C SER A 172 7.37 10.47 -11.21
N GLU A 173 6.77 11.04 -12.25
CA GLU A 173 6.61 10.38 -13.54
C GLU A 173 7.90 9.76 -14.11
N ASN A 174 9.05 10.47 -13.96
CA ASN A 174 10.29 10.09 -14.64
C ASN A 174 11.50 9.95 -13.70
N LYS A 175 11.33 10.18 -12.42
CA LYS A 175 12.42 10.16 -11.43
C LYS A 175 11.97 9.43 -10.19
N PHE A 176 12.90 8.78 -9.50
CA PHE A 176 12.64 8.16 -8.21
C PHE A 176 13.89 8.20 -7.33
N TYR A 177 13.69 8.01 -6.05
CA TYR A 177 14.74 7.77 -5.08
C TYR A 177 14.28 6.66 -4.13
N ALA A 178 15.09 5.60 -4.03
CA ALA A 178 14.79 4.43 -3.22
C ALA A 178 15.90 4.18 -2.20
N VAL A 179 15.50 3.71 -1.03
CA VAL A 179 16.38 3.27 0.06
C VAL A 179 16.08 1.81 0.39
N ALA A 180 17.13 0.99 0.35
CA ALA A 180 17.02 -0.42 0.70
C ALA A 180 17.14 -0.64 2.21
N HIS A 181 16.25 -1.47 2.75
CA HIS A 181 16.24 -1.88 4.14
C HIS A 181 16.33 -3.40 4.23
N THR A 182 17.08 -3.90 5.20
CA THR A 182 17.22 -5.33 5.46
C THR A 182 16.83 -5.59 6.93
N PRO A 183 15.53 -5.71 7.24
CA PRO A 183 15.07 -5.84 8.59
C PRO A 183 15.53 -7.16 9.23
N THR A 184 16.09 -7.04 10.44
CA THR A 184 16.49 -8.18 11.25
C THR A 184 15.26 -9.02 11.62
N PRO A 185 15.31 -10.36 11.47
CA PRO A 185 14.23 -11.24 11.88
C PRO A 185 13.80 -11.05 13.35
N LYS A 186 12.48 -11.09 13.60
CA LYS A 186 11.87 -11.03 14.93
C LYS A 186 12.22 -9.76 15.73
N LYS A 187 12.43 -8.66 15.02
CA LYS A 187 12.74 -7.36 15.65
C LYS A 187 12.11 -6.21 14.92
N TRP A 188 11.73 -5.20 15.68
CA TRP A 188 11.44 -3.87 15.16
C TRP A 188 12.73 -3.20 14.69
N VAL A 189 12.69 -2.60 13.54
CA VAL A 189 13.79 -1.84 12.92
C VAL A 189 13.23 -0.52 12.40
N GLU A 190 13.87 0.58 12.74
CA GLU A 190 13.55 1.86 12.17
C GLU A 190 14.08 1.93 10.72
N CYS A 191 13.21 2.26 9.81
CA CYS A 191 13.49 2.48 8.39
C CYS A 191 13.36 3.96 8.08
N ARG A 192 14.29 4.51 7.28
CA ARG A 192 14.37 5.96 7.03
C ARG A 192 14.64 6.26 5.56
N LEU A 193 13.88 7.19 4.99
CA LEU A 193 14.10 7.76 3.67
C LEU A 193 14.35 9.27 3.81
N SER A 194 15.50 9.74 3.36
CA SER A 194 15.87 11.15 3.44
C SER A 194 15.40 11.95 2.22
N LEU A 195 14.60 12.98 2.44
CA LEU A 195 14.17 13.89 1.38
C LEU A 195 15.33 14.73 0.84
N ALA A 196 16.33 15.05 1.67
CA ALA A 196 17.54 15.73 1.22
C ALA A 196 18.35 14.87 0.23
N GLU A 197 18.51 13.58 0.53
CA GLU A 197 19.20 12.66 -0.39
C GLU A 197 18.39 12.43 -1.67
N ALA A 198 17.06 12.35 -1.55
CA ALA A 198 16.17 12.25 -2.70
C ALA A 198 16.33 13.46 -3.64
N ALA A 199 16.36 14.68 -3.10
CA ALA A 199 16.61 15.90 -3.86
C ALA A 199 18.03 15.92 -4.47
N ALA A 200 19.05 15.57 -3.69
CA ALA A 200 20.43 15.54 -4.15
C ALA A 200 20.70 14.54 -5.29
N LYS A 201 19.98 13.41 -5.29
CA LYS A 201 20.05 12.39 -6.36
C LYS A 201 19.28 12.80 -7.61
N ASN A 202 18.33 13.72 -7.48
CA ASN A 202 17.49 14.19 -8.57
C ASN A 202 17.55 15.73 -8.71
N PRO A 203 18.72 16.31 -8.95
CA PRO A 203 18.85 17.77 -9.01
C PRO A 203 17.98 18.36 -10.12
N ALA A 204 17.31 19.46 -9.84
CA ALA A 204 16.61 20.24 -10.84
C ALA A 204 17.62 20.99 -11.72
N LYS A 205 17.33 21.08 -13.01
CA LYS A 205 18.03 21.99 -13.89
C LYS A 205 17.49 23.42 -13.74
N GLU A 206 18.23 24.39 -14.24
CA GLU A 206 17.78 25.77 -14.21
C GLU A 206 16.41 25.94 -14.87
N GLY A 207 15.45 26.48 -14.14
CA GLY A 207 14.06 26.67 -14.59
C GLY A 207 13.15 25.43 -14.47
N GLU A 208 13.65 24.27 -14.03
CA GLU A 208 12.83 23.11 -13.73
C GLU A 208 12.34 23.12 -12.26
N PRO A 209 11.15 22.56 -11.98
CA PRO A 209 10.70 22.38 -10.61
C PRO A 209 11.62 21.39 -9.86
N SER A 210 11.68 21.51 -8.55
CA SER A 210 12.44 20.60 -7.70
C SER A 210 11.84 19.20 -7.76
N PHE A 211 12.66 18.15 -7.54
CA PHE A 211 12.17 16.79 -7.49
C PHE A 211 11.09 16.61 -6.42
N LEU A 212 11.27 17.23 -5.24
CA LEU A 212 10.31 17.13 -4.15
C LEU A 212 8.92 17.69 -4.52
N SER A 213 8.87 18.74 -5.35
CA SER A 213 7.58 19.29 -5.83
C SER A 213 6.89 18.45 -6.92
N LEU A 214 7.58 17.44 -7.42
CA LEU A 214 7.06 16.51 -8.44
C LEU A 214 6.69 15.15 -7.86
N ILE A 215 6.95 14.90 -6.57
CA ILE A 215 6.62 13.62 -5.94
C ILE A 215 5.11 13.43 -5.94
N ASN A 216 4.66 12.34 -6.54
CA ASN A 216 3.27 11.93 -6.63
C ASN A 216 3.02 10.53 -6.08
N SER A 217 4.07 9.82 -5.59
CA SER A 217 3.94 8.51 -4.98
C SER A 217 4.98 8.33 -3.87
N TYR A 218 4.57 7.69 -2.79
CA TYR A 218 5.45 7.07 -1.80
C TYR A 218 5.07 5.60 -1.67
N GLU A 219 6.07 4.74 -1.72
CA GLU A 219 5.87 3.29 -1.76
C GLU A 219 6.81 2.60 -0.77
N ILE A 220 6.31 1.52 -0.16
CA ILE A 220 7.12 0.54 0.57
C ILE A 220 7.00 -0.77 -0.19
N THR A 221 8.11 -1.22 -0.78
CA THR A 221 8.13 -2.34 -1.71
C THR A 221 8.85 -3.52 -1.09
N TYR A 222 8.15 -4.64 -0.91
CA TYR A 222 8.75 -5.94 -0.70
C TYR A 222 9.02 -6.59 -2.06
N GLY A 223 10.26 -7.00 -2.31
CA GLY A 223 10.63 -7.64 -3.56
C GLY A 223 11.41 -8.92 -3.32
N ASN A 224 11.12 -9.94 -4.11
CA ASN A 224 11.97 -11.10 -4.25
C ASN A 224 13.10 -10.75 -5.24
N PHE A 225 14.05 -9.95 -4.80
CA PHE A 225 15.28 -9.73 -5.54
C PHE A 225 16.17 -10.95 -5.33
N ALA A 226 16.55 -11.60 -6.41
CA ALA A 226 17.40 -12.79 -6.54
C ALA A 226 17.99 -13.35 -5.24
N GLY A 227 17.39 -14.38 -4.66
CA GLY A 227 17.92 -15.11 -3.50
C GLY A 227 17.04 -15.14 -2.25
N SER A 228 15.93 -14.42 -2.17
CA SER A 228 14.97 -14.61 -1.11
C SER A 228 14.01 -15.74 -1.47
N SER A 229 13.95 -16.77 -0.62
CA SER A 229 13.01 -17.87 -0.77
C SER A 229 11.58 -17.35 -0.74
N ALA A 230 10.86 -17.50 -1.84
CA ALA A 230 9.41 -17.29 -1.90
C ALA A 230 8.63 -18.49 -1.32
N ALA A 231 9.32 -19.44 -0.66
CA ALA A 231 8.76 -20.74 -0.28
C ALA A 231 7.77 -20.65 0.89
N ASP A 232 7.82 -19.58 1.69
CA ASP A 232 7.01 -19.47 2.91
C ASP A 232 6.19 -18.19 2.91
N ASP A 233 4.97 -18.26 3.48
CA ASP A 233 4.18 -17.09 3.81
C ASP A 233 4.96 -16.16 4.74
N LYS A 234 4.80 -14.86 4.56
CA LYS A 234 5.47 -13.86 5.40
C LYS A 234 4.48 -12.85 5.95
N ASP A 235 4.61 -12.60 7.24
CA ASP A 235 3.94 -11.50 7.90
C ASP A 235 4.95 -10.38 8.19
N ILE A 236 4.59 -9.18 7.80
CA ILE A 236 5.36 -7.97 8.03
C ILE A 236 4.44 -6.99 8.75
N TYR A 237 4.97 -6.30 9.74
CA TYR A 237 4.22 -5.26 10.43
C TYR A 237 4.91 -3.92 10.23
N ILE A 238 4.09 -2.91 9.96
CA ILE A 238 4.54 -1.53 9.76
C ILE A 238 3.78 -0.66 10.75
N ASP A 239 4.50 0.25 11.37
CA ASP A 239 3.93 1.11 12.39
C ASP A 239 4.59 2.48 12.40
N ASN A 240 3.95 3.45 13.04
CA ASN A 240 4.52 4.74 13.41
C ASN A 240 5.18 5.44 12.21
N ILE A 241 4.45 5.56 11.09
CA ILE A 241 4.93 6.31 9.92
C ILE A 241 4.88 7.80 10.27
N ARG A 242 6.02 8.46 10.19
CA ARG A 242 6.20 9.83 10.66
C ARG A 242 7.18 10.63 9.82
N LEU A 243 7.12 11.94 9.96
CA LEU A 243 8.10 12.88 9.45
C LEU A 243 9.01 13.32 10.59
N GLU A 244 10.30 13.14 10.43
CA GLU A 244 11.28 13.62 11.41
C GLU A 244 12.12 14.74 10.82
N HIS A 245 12.21 15.84 11.57
CA HIS A 245 13.10 16.94 11.20
C HIS A 245 14.55 16.51 11.39
N ARG A 246 15.37 16.69 10.37
CA ARG A 246 16.81 16.37 10.44
C ARG A 246 17.47 17.32 11.43
N SER A 247 18.06 16.76 12.49
CA SER A 247 18.97 17.52 13.35
C SER A 247 20.26 17.79 12.55
N ASN A 248 20.58 19.06 12.37
CA ASN A 248 21.85 19.47 11.76
C ASN A 248 23.05 19.06 12.61
#